data_114cfe88977b839aee70fa06b576b4a2
#
_entry.id   114cfe88977b839aee70fa06b576b4a2
#
_cell.length_a   1.000
_cell.length_b   1.000
_cell.length_c   1.000
_cell.angle_alpha   90.00
_cell.angle_beta   90.00
_cell.angle_gamma   90.00
#
_symmetry.space_group_name_H-M   'P 1'
#
loop_
_entity.id
_entity.type
_entity.pdbx_description
1 polymer ?
#
loop_
_entity_poly.entity_id
_entity_poly.type
_entity_poly.pdbx_seq_one_letter_code
_entity_poly.pdbx_strand_id
1 'polypeptide(L)'
;MNIEFKRVTKKLPEYKQIKQLYFSAFPSEERAPFYLMIKRTKRENVDFLAIYCEKKWVGMIYIINYIDLSYVFYFALDDSQRGQGIGSAVLREIRKLYSGRRFFLALEQLDKNAENYAQRLSRSRFYLKNGLKKLSISIKEGNVLYDAMGFGGEVKPEEYREMMKNYTGFFFSKLYKIEMYEN
;
A
#
# COMPACT_ATOMS: atom_id res chain seq x y z
N MET A 1 -14.48 -13.90 -10.40
CA MET A 1 -13.96 -12.52 -10.53
C MET A 1 -12.64 -12.55 -11.25
N ASN A 2 -12.60 -11.96 -12.41
CA ASN A 2 -11.37 -11.76 -13.17
C ASN A 2 -10.77 -10.41 -12.79
N ILE A 3 -9.57 -10.41 -12.21
CA ILE A 3 -8.83 -9.20 -11.80
C ILE A 3 -7.68 -9.00 -12.78
N GLU A 4 -7.58 -7.79 -13.30
CA GLU A 4 -6.50 -7.37 -14.22
C GLU A 4 -5.82 -6.13 -13.67
N PHE A 5 -4.51 -6.02 -13.92
CA PHE A 5 -3.71 -4.87 -13.54
C PHE A 5 -3.15 -4.17 -14.78
N LYS A 6 -3.27 -2.84 -14.84
CA LYS A 6 -2.64 -2.03 -15.88
C LYS A 6 -1.77 -0.96 -15.25
N ARG A 7 -0.55 -0.77 -15.76
CA ARG A 7 0.35 0.27 -15.26
C ARG A 7 -0.28 1.65 -15.46
N VAL A 8 -0.30 2.45 -14.39
CA VAL A 8 -0.84 3.82 -14.41
C VAL A 8 0.10 4.73 -15.18
N THR A 9 -0.43 5.36 -16.21
CA THR A 9 0.24 6.40 -17.00
C THR A 9 -0.71 7.57 -17.23
N LYS A 10 -0.19 8.73 -17.61
CA LYS A 10 -1.04 9.89 -17.96
C LYS A 10 -1.96 9.64 -19.15
N LYS A 11 -1.69 8.61 -19.97
CA LYS A 11 -2.48 8.23 -21.14
C LYS A 11 -3.62 7.26 -20.79
N LEU A 12 -3.65 6.71 -19.56
CA LEU A 12 -4.70 5.78 -19.14
C LEU A 12 -6.04 6.53 -19.07
N PRO A 13 -7.13 6.03 -19.66
CA PRO A 13 -8.45 6.71 -19.62
C PRO A 13 -8.89 7.07 -18.21
N GLU A 14 -8.67 6.20 -17.24
CA GLU A 14 -9.07 6.36 -15.84
C GLU A 14 -8.08 7.19 -15.00
N TYR A 15 -7.06 7.80 -15.62
CA TYR A 15 -6.03 8.58 -14.90
C TYR A 15 -6.62 9.65 -13.97
N LYS A 16 -7.66 10.37 -14.42
CA LYS A 16 -8.32 11.39 -13.60
C LYS A 16 -9.06 10.75 -12.41
N GLN A 17 -9.75 9.65 -12.62
CA GLN A 17 -10.47 8.91 -11.58
C GLN A 17 -9.49 8.32 -10.55
N ILE A 18 -8.38 7.74 -11.00
CA ILE A 18 -7.31 7.24 -10.11
C ILE A 18 -6.76 8.38 -9.24
N LYS A 19 -6.52 9.55 -9.83
CA LYS A 19 -6.05 10.73 -9.09
C LYS A 19 -7.08 11.18 -8.06
N GLN A 20 -8.37 11.22 -8.42
CA GLN A 20 -9.46 11.57 -7.48
C GLN A 20 -9.56 10.56 -6.34
N LEU A 21 -9.54 9.25 -6.65
CA LEU A 21 -9.55 8.19 -5.63
C LEU A 21 -8.36 8.33 -4.67
N TYR A 22 -7.16 8.62 -5.17
CA TYR A 22 -6.00 8.85 -4.32
C TYR A 22 -6.23 9.99 -3.32
N PHE A 23 -6.78 11.12 -3.78
CA PHE A 23 -7.03 12.27 -2.91
C PHE A 23 -8.21 12.10 -1.95
N SER A 24 -9.18 11.25 -2.26
CA SER A 24 -10.31 10.95 -1.37
C SER A 24 -10.02 9.84 -0.37
N ALA A 25 -9.21 8.83 -0.76
CA ALA A 25 -8.97 7.66 0.06
C ALA A 25 -7.90 7.85 1.14
N PHE A 26 -6.99 8.83 0.98
CA PHE A 26 -5.88 9.05 1.90
C PHE A 26 -5.89 10.47 2.47
N PRO A 27 -5.67 10.65 3.79
CA PRO A 27 -5.53 11.96 4.44
C PRO A 27 -4.37 12.77 3.85
N SER A 28 -4.45 14.10 3.92
CA SER A 28 -3.44 15.00 3.33
C SER A 28 -2.02 14.77 3.85
N GLU A 29 -1.90 14.45 5.14
CA GLU A 29 -0.66 14.19 5.87
C GLU A 29 0.02 12.88 5.47
N GLU A 30 -0.74 11.90 4.97
CA GLU A 30 -0.23 10.60 4.51
C GLU A 30 0.12 10.60 3.01
N ARG A 31 -0.24 11.66 2.28
CA ARG A 31 -0.12 11.67 0.82
C ARG A 31 1.26 12.09 0.34
N ALA A 32 1.93 11.22 -0.40
CA ALA A 32 3.06 11.63 -1.24
C ALA A 32 2.57 12.52 -2.41
N PRO A 33 3.37 13.48 -2.88
CA PRO A 33 2.98 14.28 -4.05
C PRO A 33 2.70 13.40 -5.26
N PHE A 34 1.47 13.42 -5.76
CA PHE A 34 0.99 12.53 -6.82
C PHE A 34 1.86 12.58 -8.10
N TYR A 35 2.37 13.76 -8.45
CA TYR A 35 3.26 13.91 -9.61
C TYR A 35 4.59 13.17 -9.44
N LEU A 36 5.12 13.07 -8.20
CA LEU A 36 6.31 12.29 -7.89
C LEU A 36 6.03 10.79 -7.99
N MET A 37 4.87 10.34 -7.55
CA MET A 37 4.44 8.95 -7.72
C MET A 37 4.44 8.57 -9.20
N ILE A 38 3.81 9.39 -10.06
CA ILE A 38 3.81 9.19 -11.53
C ILE A 38 5.22 9.23 -12.11
N LYS A 39 6.08 10.16 -11.66
CA LYS A 39 7.47 10.22 -12.13
C LYS A 39 8.24 8.95 -11.78
N ARG A 40 7.99 8.40 -10.59
CA ARG A 40 8.67 7.18 -10.09
C ARG A 40 8.20 5.89 -10.77
N THR A 41 7.03 5.86 -11.41
CA THR A 41 6.61 4.69 -12.19
C THR A 41 7.55 4.37 -13.37
N LYS A 42 8.45 5.27 -13.73
CA LYS A 42 9.51 5.01 -14.70
C LYS A 42 10.63 4.11 -14.16
N ARG A 43 10.70 3.90 -12.85
CA ARG A 43 11.67 3.03 -12.22
C ARG A 43 11.15 1.59 -12.21
N GLU A 44 12.04 0.62 -12.35
CA GLU A 44 11.67 -0.81 -12.33
C GLU A 44 11.21 -1.30 -10.95
N ASN A 45 11.63 -0.60 -9.89
CA ASN A 45 11.27 -0.94 -8.52
C ASN A 45 9.95 -0.31 -8.03
N VAL A 46 9.14 0.25 -8.93
CA VAL A 46 7.86 0.86 -8.58
C VAL A 46 6.75 0.35 -9.50
N ASP A 47 5.72 -0.21 -8.90
CA ASP A 47 4.49 -0.60 -9.59
C ASP A 47 3.34 0.27 -9.12
N PHE A 48 2.86 1.16 -10.02
CA PHE A 48 1.61 1.87 -9.83
C PHE A 48 0.59 1.28 -10.79
N LEU A 49 -0.38 0.55 -10.25
CA LEU A 49 -1.30 -0.27 -11.03
C LEU A 49 -2.74 0.19 -10.81
N ALA A 50 -3.45 0.40 -11.92
CA ALA A 50 -4.91 0.47 -11.94
C ALA A 50 -5.46 -0.95 -11.87
N ILE A 51 -6.49 -1.12 -11.07
CA ILE A 51 -7.14 -2.41 -10.80
C ILE A 51 -8.44 -2.47 -11.58
N TYR A 52 -8.65 -3.55 -12.33
CA TYR A 52 -9.88 -3.83 -13.05
C TYR A 52 -10.49 -5.13 -12.53
N CYS A 53 -11.80 -5.14 -12.41
CA CYS A 53 -12.62 -6.33 -12.15
C CYS A 53 -13.62 -6.48 -13.29
N GLU A 54 -13.64 -7.64 -13.96
CA GLU A 54 -14.52 -7.88 -15.13
C GLU A 54 -14.45 -6.72 -16.15
N LYS A 55 -13.22 -6.29 -16.48
CA LYS A 55 -12.88 -5.19 -17.41
C LYS A 55 -13.31 -3.78 -16.96
N LYS A 56 -13.93 -3.62 -15.78
CA LYS A 56 -14.26 -2.31 -15.22
C LYS A 56 -13.18 -1.87 -14.23
N TRP A 57 -12.77 -0.63 -14.29
CA TRP A 57 -11.87 -0.05 -13.30
C TRP A 57 -12.55 -0.03 -11.93
N VAL A 58 -11.81 -0.46 -10.89
CA VAL A 58 -12.33 -0.59 -9.52
C VAL A 58 -11.41 -0.01 -8.46
N GLY A 59 -10.21 0.44 -8.82
CA GLY A 59 -9.29 0.97 -7.81
C GLY A 59 -7.86 1.09 -8.30
N MET A 60 -6.97 1.26 -7.33
CA MET A 60 -5.53 1.40 -7.57
C MET A 60 -4.69 0.74 -6.47
N ILE A 61 -3.46 0.37 -6.82
CA ILE A 61 -2.45 -0.07 -5.88
C ILE A 61 -1.07 0.48 -6.27
N TYR A 62 -0.30 0.93 -5.29
CA TYR A 62 1.06 1.43 -5.46
C TYR A 62 2.01 0.62 -4.60
N ILE A 63 3.00 -0.02 -5.23
CA ILE A 63 3.92 -0.96 -4.60
C ILE A 63 5.35 -0.49 -4.84
N ILE A 64 6.15 -0.51 -3.78
CA ILE A 64 7.58 -0.25 -3.81
C ILE A 64 8.29 -1.59 -3.64
N ASN A 65 9.16 -1.94 -4.57
CA ASN A 65 9.94 -3.18 -4.57
C ASN A 65 11.39 -2.90 -4.18
N TYR A 66 11.97 -3.78 -3.38
CA TYR A 66 13.39 -3.73 -3.01
C TYR A 66 13.90 -5.13 -2.70
N ILE A 67 14.89 -5.61 -3.44
CA ILE A 67 15.41 -6.99 -3.36
C ILE A 67 14.22 -7.97 -3.45
N ASP A 68 13.89 -8.68 -2.38
CA ASP A 68 12.76 -9.61 -2.27
C ASP A 68 11.54 -9.03 -1.52
N LEU A 69 11.61 -7.76 -1.08
CA LEU A 69 10.51 -7.07 -0.42
C LEU A 69 9.59 -6.39 -1.43
N SER A 70 8.29 -6.39 -1.14
CA SER A 70 7.26 -5.63 -1.83
C SER A 70 6.36 -4.93 -0.81
N TYR A 71 6.47 -3.62 -0.72
CA TYR A 71 5.71 -2.77 0.19
C TYR A 71 4.52 -2.14 -0.51
N VAL A 72 3.31 -2.45 -0.07
CA VAL A 72 2.09 -1.76 -0.53
C VAL A 72 2.01 -0.42 0.16
N PHE A 73 2.41 0.61 -0.56
CA PHE A 73 2.42 1.97 -0.04
C PHE A 73 1.03 2.60 -0.08
N TYR A 74 0.25 2.30 -1.13
CA TYR A 74 -1.16 2.72 -1.24
C TYR A 74 -1.99 1.60 -1.85
N PHE A 75 -3.16 1.34 -1.28
CA PHE A 75 -4.19 0.47 -1.86
C PHE A 75 -5.57 1.04 -1.58
N ALA A 76 -6.32 1.32 -2.63
CA ALA A 76 -7.68 1.84 -2.53
C ALA A 76 -8.57 1.23 -3.60
N LEU A 77 -9.80 0.91 -3.22
CA LEU A 77 -10.90 0.59 -4.12
C LEU A 77 -11.90 1.74 -4.11
N ASP A 78 -12.52 1.97 -5.25
CA ASP A 78 -13.65 2.88 -5.37
C ASP A 78 -14.75 2.46 -4.38
N ASP A 79 -15.37 3.44 -3.72
CA ASP A 79 -16.35 3.19 -2.66
C ASP A 79 -17.55 2.38 -3.15
N SER A 80 -17.97 2.59 -4.39
CA SER A 80 -19.06 1.83 -5.03
C SER A 80 -18.75 0.34 -5.20
N GLN A 81 -17.48 -0.06 -5.07
CA GLN A 81 -17.00 -1.43 -5.26
C GLN A 81 -16.72 -2.16 -3.94
N ARG A 82 -16.96 -1.50 -2.80
CA ARG A 82 -16.73 -2.11 -1.48
C ARG A 82 -17.81 -3.15 -1.14
N GLY A 83 -17.46 -4.09 -0.26
CA GLY A 83 -18.40 -5.12 0.21
C GLY A 83 -18.66 -6.28 -0.76
N GLN A 84 -18.17 -6.21 -2.00
CA GLN A 84 -18.41 -7.20 -3.06
C GLN A 84 -17.32 -8.30 -3.15
N GLY A 85 -16.39 -8.35 -2.20
CA GLY A 85 -15.29 -9.32 -2.21
C GLY A 85 -14.13 -8.99 -3.17
N ILE A 86 -14.21 -7.88 -3.91
CA ILE A 86 -13.20 -7.45 -4.89
C ILE A 86 -11.82 -7.28 -4.23
N GLY A 87 -11.75 -6.66 -3.05
CA GLY A 87 -10.48 -6.50 -2.33
C GLY A 87 -9.79 -7.82 -2.04
N SER A 88 -10.54 -8.85 -1.65
CA SER A 88 -9.99 -10.20 -1.43
C SER A 88 -9.51 -10.85 -2.73
N ALA A 89 -10.23 -10.64 -3.84
CA ALA A 89 -9.82 -11.12 -5.14
C ALA A 89 -8.51 -10.41 -5.59
N VAL A 90 -8.39 -9.10 -5.39
CA VAL A 90 -7.19 -8.33 -5.67
C VAL A 90 -5.99 -8.85 -4.88
N LEU A 91 -6.12 -9.04 -3.55
CA LEU A 91 -5.03 -9.55 -2.73
C LEU A 91 -4.58 -10.95 -3.14
N ARG A 92 -5.52 -11.81 -3.57
CA ARG A 92 -5.19 -13.15 -4.10
C ARG A 92 -4.37 -13.06 -5.39
N GLU A 93 -4.74 -12.19 -6.32
CA GLU A 93 -4.00 -12.03 -7.58
C GLU A 93 -2.64 -11.32 -7.36
N ILE A 94 -2.56 -10.33 -6.46
CA ILE A 94 -1.30 -9.72 -6.03
C ILE A 94 -0.37 -10.78 -5.42
N ARG A 95 -0.89 -11.67 -4.58
CA ARG A 95 -0.10 -12.77 -3.99
C ARG A 95 0.50 -13.70 -5.06
N LYS A 96 -0.20 -13.94 -6.17
CA LYS A 96 0.33 -14.69 -7.31
C LYS A 96 1.39 -13.90 -8.05
N LEU A 97 1.12 -12.63 -8.34
CA LEU A 97 2.02 -11.74 -9.09
C LEU A 97 3.36 -11.53 -8.35
N TYR A 98 3.31 -11.47 -7.02
CA TYR A 98 4.48 -11.31 -6.14
C TYR A 98 4.88 -12.62 -5.45
N SER A 99 4.59 -13.77 -6.06
CA SER A 99 4.98 -15.07 -5.54
C SER A 99 6.49 -15.16 -5.33
N GLY A 100 6.92 -15.73 -4.20
CA GLY A 100 8.34 -15.83 -3.83
C GLY A 100 8.92 -14.54 -3.21
N ARG A 101 8.12 -13.49 -3.02
CA ARG A 101 8.54 -12.25 -2.36
C ARG A 101 7.89 -12.11 -0.98
N ARG A 102 8.58 -11.43 -0.08
CA ARG A 102 7.98 -10.93 1.17
C ARG A 102 7.15 -9.69 0.83
N PHE A 103 5.88 -9.73 1.18
CA PHE A 103 4.91 -8.69 0.85
C PHE A 103 4.30 -8.14 2.14
N PHE A 104 4.29 -6.82 2.30
CA PHE A 104 3.76 -6.20 3.49
C PHE A 104 3.13 -4.84 3.21
N LEU A 105 2.38 -4.35 4.18
CA LEU A 105 1.78 -3.03 4.23
C LEU A 105 1.76 -2.52 5.68
N ALA A 106 1.54 -1.24 5.85
CA ALA A 106 1.39 -0.59 7.14
C ALA A 106 -0.08 -0.22 7.38
N LEU A 107 -0.59 -0.50 8.58
CA LEU A 107 -1.93 -0.11 9.04
C LEU A 107 -1.81 0.68 10.34
N GLU A 108 -2.55 1.77 10.45
CA GLU A 108 -2.67 2.49 11.73
C GLU A 108 -3.01 1.50 12.86
N GLN A 109 -2.28 1.59 13.97
CA GLN A 109 -2.54 0.74 15.13
C GLN A 109 -3.96 0.91 15.65
N LEU A 110 -4.49 -0.16 16.23
CA LEU A 110 -5.80 -0.14 16.87
C LEU A 110 -5.73 0.71 18.15
N ASP A 111 -6.38 1.85 18.10
CA ASP A 111 -6.58 2.71 19.25
C ASP A 111 -8.08 2.90 19.47
N LYS A 112 -8.59 2.42 20.61
CA LYS A 112 -10.02 2.50 20.96
C LYS A 112 -10.53 3.93 21.10
N ASN A 113 -9.63 4.89 21.35
CA ASN A 113 -9.96 6.31 21.49
C ASN A 113 -9.93 7.06 20.14
N ALA A 114 -9.45 6.43 19.07
CA ALA A 114 -9.40 7.06 17.76
C ALA A 114 -10.80 7.17 17.14
N GLU A 115 -11.14 8.33 16.58
CA GLU A 115 -12.42 8.56 15.90
C GLU A 115 -12.71 7.53 14.79
N ASN A 116 -11.65 7.07 14.10
CA ASN A 116 -11.74 6.09 13.03
C ASN A 116 -11.49 4.63 13.49
N TYR A 117 -11.65 4.32 14.80
CA TYR A 117 -11.39 2.98 15.34
C TYR A 117 -12.11 1.86 14.59
N ALA A 118 -13.39 2.06 14.27
CA ALA A 118 -14.19 1.06 13.54
C ALA A 118 -13.60 0.76 12.14
N GLN A 119 -13.08 1.78 11.46
CA GLN A 119 -12.42 1.62 10.16
C GLN A 119 -11.08 0.89 10.29
N ARG A 120 -10.26 1.24 11.30
CA ARG A 120 -8.98 0.55 11.59
C ARG A 120 -9.23 -0.93 11.86
N LEU A 121 -10.22 -1.24 12.71
CA LEU A 121 -10.59 -2.61 13.03
C LEU A 121 -11.09 -3.39 11.80
N SER A 122 -11.92 -2.77 10.97
CA SER A 122 -12.40 -3.38 9.73
C SER A 122 -11.26 -3.68 8.76
N ARG A 123 -10.31 -2.75 8.58
CA ARG A 123 -9.11 -2.95 7.74
C ARG A 123 -8.24 -4.09 8.28
N SER A 124 -7.96 -4.10 9.58
CA SER A 124 -7.16 -5.16 10.21
C SER A 124 -7.80 -6.53 10.01
N ARG A 125 -9.09 -6.67 10.29
CA ARG A 125 -9.85 -7.92 10.06
C ARG A 125 -9.83 -8.36 8.60
N PHE A 126 -9.96 -7.40 7.67
CA PHE A 126 -9.90 -7.68 6.25
C PHE A 126 -8.55 -8.30 5.84
N TYR A 127 -7.42 -7.75 6.28
CA TYR A 127 -6.11 -8.29 5.93
C TYR A 127 -5.83 -9.62 6.61
N LEU A 128 -6.20 -9.79 7.88
CA LEU A 128 -6.11 -11.08 8.58
C LEU A 128 -6.91 -12.17 7.86
N LYS A 129 -8.16 -11.88 7.48
CA LYS A 129 -9.02 -12.80 6.72
C LYS A 129 -8.41 -13.21 5.38
N ASN A 130 -7.60 -12.33 4.77
CA ASN A 130 -6.92 -12.59 3.51
C ASN A 130 -5.50 -13.19 3.69
N GLY A 131 -5.18 -13.69 4.90
CA GLY A 131 -3.98 -14.45 5.18
C GLY A 131 -2.71 -13.63 5.40
N LEU A 132 -2.82 -12.31 5.60
CA LEU A 132 -1.73 -11.52 6.12
C LEU A 132 -1.62 -11.74 7.62
N LYS A 133 -0.41 -11.67 8.16
CA LYS A 133 -0.13 -11.77 9.60
C LYS A 133 0.46 -10.45 10.08
N LYS A 134 0.26 -10.12 11.35
CA LYS A 134 1.00 -9.03 11.99
C LYS A 134 2.48 -9.44 12.02
N LEU A 135 3.36 -8.54 11.59
CA LEU A 135 4.80 -8.70 11.64
C LEU A 135 5.36 -8.13 12.95
N SER A 136 6.61 -8.49 13.27
CA SER A 136 7.27 -8.07 14.51
C SER A 136 7.74 -6.62 14.50
N ILE A 137 7.47 -5.85 13.45
CA ILE A 137 7.84 -4.44 13.36
C ILE A 137 6.63 -3.51 13.39
N SER A 138 6.82 -2.35 14.02
CA SER A 138 5.93 -1.19 13.93
C SER A 138 6.66 -0.01 13.30
N ILE A 139 5.94 0.77 12.52
CA ILE A 139 6.46 1.93 11.78
C ILE A 139 5.81 3.18 12.38
N LYS A 140 6.61 4.17 12.75
CA LYS A 140 6.12 5.47 13.20
C LYS A 140 6.41 6.52 12.14
N GLU A 141 5.35 7.14 11.64
CA GLU A 141 5.42 8.25 10.71
C GLU A 141 4.77 9.49 11.36
N GLY A 142 5.58 10.48 11.66
CA GLY A 142 5.14 11.63 12.45
C GLY A 142 4.62 11.20 13.82
N ASN A 143 3.35 11.49 14.12
CA ASN A 143 2.69 11.12 15.39
C ASN A 143 1.84 9.85 15.26
N VAL A 144 1.82 9.19 14.11
CA VAL A 144 1.00 7.99 13.88
C VAL A 144 1.88 6.75 13.94
N LEU A 145 1.39 5.75 14.68
CA LEU A 145 2.03 4.44 14.79
C LEU A 145 1.25 3.42 13.96
N TYR A 146 1.98 2.66 13.16
CA TYR A 146 1.45 1.65 12.24
C TYR A 146 1.96 0.27 12.60
N ASP A 147 1.09 -0.72 12.57
CA ASP A 147 1.46 -2.12 12.58
C ASP A 147 1.80 -2.58 11.14
N ALA A 148 2.91 -3.26 10.97
CA ALA A 148 3.19 -3.94 9.70
C ALA A 148 2.41 -5.25 9.64
N MET A 149 1.77 -5.50 8.49
CA MET A 149 1.09 -6.77 8.21
C MET A 149 1.58 -7.33 6.87
N GLY A 150 1.82 -8.63 6.80
CA GLY A 150 2.39 -9.20 5.59
C GLY A 150 2.30 -10.72 5.48
N PHE A 151 2.91 -11.24 4.42
CA PHE A 151 3.14 -12.66 4.20
C PHE A 151 4.53 -12.89 3.55
N GLY A 152 5.00 -14.14 3.57
CA GLY A 152 6.29 -14.50 2.96
C GLY A 152 7.49 -14.37 3.89
N GLY A 153 7.33 -13.78 5.08
CA GLY A 153 8.37 -13.66 6.10
C GLY A 153 8.37 -12.30 6.81
N GLU A 154 9.22 -12.18 7.81
CA GLU A 154 9.42 -10.94 8.59
C GLU A 154 10.19 -9.89 7.77
N VAL A 155 10.03 -8.64 8.16
CA VAL A 155 10.73 -7.48 7.60
C VAL A 155 11.59 -6.87 8.70
N LYS A 156 12.89 -6.70 8.43
CA LYS A 156 13.79 -6.06 9.38
C LYS A 156 13.75 -4.54 9.25
N PRO A 157 13.95 -3.79 10.35
CA PRO A 157 13.99 -2.33 10.32
C PRO A 157 14.99 -1.77 9.30
N GLU A 158 16.15 -2.39 9.15
CA GLU A 158 17.20 -1.97 8.22
C GLU A 158 16.77 -2.13 6.76
N GLU A 159 16.10 -3.24 6.44
CA GLU A 159 15.62 -3.53 5.09
C GLU A 159 14.57 -2.50 4.66
N TYR A 160 13.66 -2.14 5.56
CA TYR A 160 12.68 -1.08 5.30
C TYR A 160 13.34 0.29 5.11
N ARG A 161 14.31 0.66 5.98
CA ARG A 161 15.04 1.93 5.85
C ARG A 161 15.76 2.02 4.52
N GLU A 162 16.47 0.97 4.11
CA GLU A 162 17.18 0.95 2.81
C GLU A 162 16.21 0.97 1.63
N MET A 163 15.07 0.27 1.70
CA MET A 163 14.01 0.33 0.71
C MET A 163 13.48 1.76 0.56
N MET A 164 13.15 2.43 1.68
CA MET A 164 12.62 3.79 1.65
C MET A 164 13.67 4.81 1.20
N LYS A 165 14.92 4.65 1.57
CA LYS A 165 16.05 5.47 1.09
C LYS A 165 16.24 5.30 -0.42
N ASN A 166 16.19 4.09 -0.93
CA ASN A 166 16.25 3.81 -2.37
C ASN A 166 15.07 4.45 -3.11
N TYR A 167 13.86 4.34 -2.55
CA TYR A 167 12.65 4.91 -3.13
C TYR A 167 12.65 6.44 -3.09
N THR A 168 12.93 7.05 -1.94
CA THR A 168 12.84 8.52 -1.77
C THR A 168 14.04 9.26 -2.32
N GLY A 169 15.23 8.63 -2.32
CA GLY A 169 16.51 9.25 -2.57
C GLY A 169 17.10 9.89 -1.30
N PHE A 170 18.42 10.09 -1.31
CA PHE A 170 19.21 10.49 -0.14
C PHE A 170 18.73 11.77 0.57
N PHE A 171 18.26 12.76 -0.19
CA PHE A 171 17.82 14.05 0.39
C PHE A 171 16.46 13.96 1.09
N PHE A 172 15.53 13.13 0.59
CA PHE A 172 14.20 12.99 1.18
C PHE A 172 14.16 12.05 2.38
N SER A 173 15.08 11.10 2.47
CA SER A 173 15.17 10.19 3.62
C SER A 173 15.50 10.91 4.94
N LYS A 174 16.13 12.09 4.87
CA LYS A 174 16.42 12.94 6.05
C LYS A 174 15.20 13.76 6.51
N LEU A 175 14.22 13.99 5.65
CA LEU A 175 13.03 14.80 5.96
C LEU A 175 11.90 13.95 6.57
N TYR A 176 11.86 12.67 6.26
CA TYR A 176 10.92 11.72 6.86
C TYR A 176 11.63 10.98 8.01
N LYS A 177 11.43 11.46 9.24
CA LYS A 177 11.79 10.68 10.44
C LYS A 177 10.85 9.48 10.53
N ILE A 178 11.26 8.37 9.93
CA ILE A 178 10.60 7.08 10.11
C ILE A 178 11.35 6.38 11.24
N GLU A 179 10.69 6.20 12.35
CA GLU A 179 11.19 5.41 13.47
C GLU A 179 10.55 4.01 13.37
N MET A 180 11.32 2.98 13.63
CA MET A 180 10.84 1.61 13.64
C MET A 180 11.14 0.98 14.98
N TYR A 181 10.20 0.18 15.44
CA TYR A 181 10.29 -0.54 16.71
C TYR A 181 10.08 -2.03 16.43
N GLU A 182 10.90 -2.87 17.04
CA GLU A 182 10.62 -4.30 17.19
C GLU A 182 9.61 -4.45 18.34
N ASN A 183 8.54 -5.20 18.11
CA ASN A 183 7.47 -5.47 19.09
C ASN A 183 7.81 -6.72 19.91
#